data_6cd009e4814f940f9d74a5617700d9f8
#
_entry.id   6cd009e4814f940f9d74a5617700d9f8
#
_cell.length_a   1.000
_cell.length_b   1.000
_cell.length_c   1.000
_cell.angle_alpha   90.00
_cell.angle_beta   90.00
_cell.angle_gamma   90.00
#
_symmetry.space_group_name_H-M   'P 1'
#
loop_
_entity.id
_entity.type
_entity.pdbx_description
1 polymer ?
#
loop_
_entity_poly.entity_id
_entity_poly.type
_entity_poly.pdbx_seq_one_letter_code
_entity_poly.pdbx_strand_id
1 'polypeptide(L)'
;MTDSHAVALARAHLEAWSNHDLETARGNLAADVQFYSPAAHLVGIDDYMDGARGLTQFASQVVPGSLRVIAAMGDDRNALIMYEVETEGGPIGSKTFPSAQTWLLDESGKIQVERIISYVTPRAG
;
A
#
# COMPACT_ATOMS: atom_id res chain seq x y z
N MET A 1 -9.43 -15.60 14.85
CA MET A 1 -8.32 -14.83 15.43
C MET A 1 -8.38 -13.39 14.96
N THR A 2 -8.15 -12.47 15.87
CA THR A 2 -8.17 -11.04 15.56
C THR A 2 -6.79 -10.62 15.06
N ASP A 3 -6.73 -9.79 14.02
CA ASP A 3 -5.48 -9.20 13.58
C ASP A 3 -4.88 -8.33 14.70
N SER A 4 -3.55 -8.26 14.76
CA SER A 4 -2.88 -7.27 15.59
C SER A 4 -3.21 -5.86 15.10
N HIS A 5 -2.96 -4.86 15.92
CA HIS A 5 -3.32 -3.47 15.59
C HIS A 5 -2.68 -3.02 14.27
N ALA A 6 -1.40 -3.28 14.06
CA ALA A 6 -0.72 -2.86 12.84
C ALA A 6 -1.25 -3.63 11.62
N VAL A 7 -1.54 -4.92 11.74
CA VAL A 7 -2.09 -5.71 10.63
C VAL A 7 -3.48 -5.19 10.26
N ALA A 8 -4.33 -4.91 11.24
CA ALA A 8 -5.67 -4.38 10.98
C ALA A 8 -5.61 -3.02 10.26
N LEU A 9 -4.73 -2.13 10.69
CA LEU A 9 -4.58 -0.82 10.04
C LEU A 9 -4.01 -0.96 8.63
N ALA A 10 -3.01 -1.82 8.44
CA ALA A 10 -2.42 -2.04 7.12
C ALA A 10 -3.44 -2.62 6.14
N ARG A 11 -4.29 -3.58 6.59
CA ARG A 11 -5.38 -4.10 5.74
C ARG A 11 -6.36 -3.00 5.36
N ALA A 12 -6.78 -2.19 6.33
CA ALA A 12 -7.71 -1.09 6.07
C ALA A 12 -7.11 -0.07 5.09
N HIS A 13 -5.81 0.19 5.21
CA HIS A 13 -5.11 1.10 4.31
C HIS A 13 -5.03 0.54 2.88
N LEU A 14 -4.71 -0.75 2.74
CA LEU A 14 -4.72 -1.42 1.44
C LEU A 14 -6.10 -1.37 0.80
N GLU A 15 -7.15 -1.67 1.56
CA GLU A 15 -8.52 -1.58 1.05
C GLU A 15 -8.88 -0.17 0.61
N ALA A 16 -8.49 0.83 1.41
CA ALA A 16 -8.81 2.22 1.10
C ALA A 16 -8.20 2.65 -0.25
N TRP A 17 -6.89 2.52 -0.40
CA TRP A 17 -6.28 3.00 -1.65
C TRP A 17 -6.62 2.12 -2.85
N SER A 18 -6.79 0.81 -2.66
CA SER A 18 -7.14 -0.08 -3.77
C SER A 18 -8.58 0.13 -4.27
N ASN A 19 -9.46 0.67 -3.44
CA ASN A 19 -10.82 1.06 -3.81
C ASN A 19 -10.94 2.55 -4.14
N HIS A 20 -9.82 3.25 -4.28
CA HIS A 20 -9.76 4.68 -4.61
C HIS A 20 -10.32 5.60 -3.51
N ASP A 21 -10.38 5.13 -2.28
CA ASP A 21 -10.74 5.95 -1.12
C ASP A 21 -9.46 6.60 -0.57
N LEU A 22 -8.98 7.60 -1.30
CA LEU A 22 -7.71 8.23 -1.01
C LEU A 22 -7.76 9.12 0.24
N GLU A 23 -8.93 9.62 0.60
CA GLU A 23 -9.10 10.40 1.83
C GLU A 23 -8.83 9.52 3.06
N THR A 24 -9.42 8.33 3.12
CA THR A 24 -9.18 7.39 4.21
C THR A 24 -7.71 6.96 4.23
N ALA A 25 -7.14 6.65 3.05
CA ALA A 25 -5.74 6.27 2.95
C ALA A 25 -4.82 7.37 3.51
N ARG A 26 -5.07 8.62 3.13
CA ARG A 26 -4.31 9.76 3.63
C ARG A 26 -4.42 9.89 5.16
N GLY A 27 -5.61 9.67 5.70
CA GLY A 27 -5.86 9.76 7.15
C GLY A 27 -5.11 8.74 7.99
N ASN A 28 -4.66 7.65 7.38
CA ASN A 28 -3.88 6.62 8.07
C ASN A 28 -2.39 6.95 8.20
N LEU A 29 -1.92 8.01 7.54
CA LEU A 29 -0.50 8.31 7.42
C LEU A 29 -0.04 9.31 8.48
N ALA A 30 1.17 9.07 9.03
CA ALA A 30 1.86 10.09 9.81
C ALA A 30 2.31 11.23 8.89
N ALA A 31 2.42 12.44 9.43
CA ALA A 31 2.81 13.60 8.63
C ALA A 31 4.18 13.42 7.97
N ASP A 32 5.09 12.71 8.63
CA ASP A 32 6.45 12.44 8.18
C ASP A 32 6.60 11.05 7.56
N VAL A 33 5.51 10.46 7.07
CA VAL A 33 5.53 9.13 6.49
C VAL A 33 6.63 8.99 5.43
N GLN A 34 7.28 7.84 5.39
CA GLN A 34 8.26 7.50 4.37
C GLN A 34 7.84 6.21 3.66
N PHE A 35 7.98 6.21 2.34
CA PHE A 35 7.68 5.06 1.52
C PHE A 35 8.92 4.68 0.72
N TYR A 36 9.29 3.40 0.77
CA TYR A 36 10.44 2.87 0.06
C TYR A 36 9.98 1.81 -0.92
N SER A 37 10.41 1.93 -2.16
CA SER A 37 10.22 0.92 -3.19
C SER A 37 11.46 0.86 -4.07
N PRO A 38 11.60 -0.16 -4.93
CA PRO A 38 12.72 -0.19 -5.88
C PRO A 38 12.76 1.03 -6.81
N ALA A 39 11.61 1.66 -7.04
CA ALA A 39 11.50 2.77 -7.99
C ALA A 39 11.55 4.15 -7.33
N ALA A 40 11.26 4.26 -6.02
CA ALA A 40 11.09 5.58 -5.41
C ALA A 40 11.28 5.55 -3.90
N HIS A 41 11.72 6.67 -3.36
CA HIS A 41 11.69 6.98 -1.94
C HIS A 41 10.87 8.25 -1.77
N LEU A 42 9.69 8.12 -1.17
CA LEU A 42 8.75 9.23 -0.98
C LEU A 42 8.77 9.67 0.49
N VAL A 43 8.80 10.98 0.73
CA VAL A 43 8.92 11.53 2.07
C VAL A 43 7.79 12.54 2.32
N GLY A 44 7.01 12.29 3.37
CA GLY A 44 5.88 13.15 3.75
C GLY A 44 4.60 12.81 3.00
N ILE A 45 3.47 13.27 3.56
CA ILE A 45 2.15 12.94 3.00
C ILE A 45 1.97 13.47 1.58
N ASP A 46 2.41 14.69 1.32
CA ASP A 46 2.20 15.30 0.01
C ASP A 46 2.96 14.55 -1.08
N ASP A 47 4.19 14.14 -0.80
CA ASP A 47 4.99 13.34 -1.73
C ASP A 47 4.37 11.95 -1.93
N TYR A 48 3.96 11.32 -0.83
CA TYR A 48 3.31 10.01 -0.84
C TYR A 48 2.02 10.02 -1.67
N MET A 49 1.22 11.07 -1.55
CA MET A 49 -0.08 11.18 -2.22
C MET A 49 0.01 11.84 -3.60
N ASP A 50 1.21 12.15 -4.09
CA ASP A 50 1.39 12.82 -5.37
C ASP A 50 0.77 12.03 -6.52
N GLY A 51 -0.01 12.70 -7.35
CA GLY A 51 -0.73 12.05 -8.46
C GLY A 51 0.15 11.65 -9.64
N ALA A 52 1.38 12.18 -9.72
CA ALA A 52 2.28 11.91 -10.83
C ALA A 52 3.33 10.84 -10.51
N ARG A 53 3.74 10.73 -9.24
CA ARG A 53 4.82 9.80 -8.87
C ARG A 53 4.60 9.10 -7.53
N GLY A 54 3.56 9.49 -6.78
CA GLY A 54 3.23 8.89 -5.50
C GLY A 54 2.26 7.73 -5.63
N LEU A 55 1.75 7.28 -4.49
CA LEU A 55 0.84 6.14 -4.45
C LEU A 55 -0.47 6.42 -5.20
N THR A 56 -0.92 7.67 -5.24
CA THR A 56 -2.14 8.02 -5.97
C THR A 56 -2.03 7.67 -7.45
N GLN A 57 -0.85 7.84 -8.05
CA GLN A 57 -0.63 7.50 -9.45
C GLN A 57 -0.82 5.99 -9.68
N PHE A 58 -0.27 5.15 -8.81
CA PHE A 58 -0.46 3.70 -8.92
C PHE A 58 -1.91 3.31 -8.62
N ALA A 59 -2.49 3.86 -7.56
CA ALA A 59 -3.84 3.53 -7.13
C ALA A 59 -4.88 3.80 -8.23
N SER A 60 -4.65 4.81 -9.06
CA SER A 60 -5.58 5.14 -10.15
C SER A 60 -5.73 4.03 -11.17
N GLN A 61 -4.78 3.10 -11.24
CA GLN A 61 -4.77 1.99 -12.17
C GLN A 61 -5.31 0.69 -11.58
N VAL A 62 -5.54 0.66 -10.26
CA VAL A 62 -6.04 -0.53 -9.57
C VAL A 62 -7.55 -0.65 -9.77
N VAL A 63 -8.00 -1.87 -10.09
CA VAL A 63 -9.44 -2.16 -10.22
C VAL A 63 -10.04 -2.25 -8.82
N PRO A 64 -11.04 -1.40 -8.48
CA PRO A 64 -11.68 -1.48 -7.17
C PRO A 64 -12.25 -2.87 -6.90
N GLY A 65 -12.09 -3.34 -5.67
CA GLY A 65 -12.57 -4.66 -5.27
C GLY A 65 -11.68 -5.83 -5.66
N SER A 66 -10.53 -5.56 -6.32
CA SER A 66 -9.63 -6.61 -6.77
C SER A 66 -8.60 -7.06 -5.72
N LEU A 67 -8.49 -6.36 -4.62
CA LEU A 67 -7.51 -6.68 -3.59
C LEU A 67 -7.74 -8.08 -3.02
N ARG A 68 -6.68 -8.90 -3.01
CA ARG A 68 -6.66 -10.19 -2.33
C ARG A 68 -5.48 -10.24 -1.39
N VAL A 69 -5.73 -10.39 -0.11
CA VAL A 69 -4.68 -10.60 0.88
C VAL A 69 -4.36 -12.09 0.93
N ILE A 70 -3.12 -12.44 0.65
CA ILE A 70 -2.65 -13.83 0.60
C ILE A 70 -2.15 -14.27 1.96
N ALA A 71 -1.39 -13.42 2.65
CA ALA A 71 -0.87 -13.70 3.97
C ALA A 71 -0.64 -12.38 4.70
N ALA A 72 -0.84 -12.40 6.02
CA ALA A 72 -0.61 -11.23 6.86
C ALA A 72 -0.08 -11.67 8.21
N MET A 73 0.90 -10.94 8.73
CA MET A 73 1.46 -11.20 10.05
C MET A 73 1.99 -9.91 10.62
N GLY A 74 2.09 -9.84 11.93
CA GLY A 74 2.63 -8.66 12.58
C GLY A 74 2.29 -8.60 14.06
N ASP A 75 2.55 -7.43 14.62
CA ASP A 75 2.29 -7.12 16.04
C ASP A 75 1.61 -5.76 16.16
N ASP A 76 1.70 -5.11 17.31
CA ASP A 76 1.01 -3.84 17.53
C ASP A 76 1.58 -2.68 16.72
N ARG A 77 2.82 -2.80 16.24
CA ARG A 77 3.49 -1.71 15.53
C ARG A 77 4.00 -2.08 14.15
N ASN A 78 4.11 -3.36 13.84
CA ASN A 78 4.66 -3.83 12.57
C ASN A 78 3.68 -4.74 11.86
N ALA A 79 3.58 -4.62 10.55
CA ALA A 79 2.81 -5.53 9.72
C ALA A 79 3.59 -5.91 8.47
N LEU A 80 3.41 -7.16 8.06
CA LEU A 80 3.86 -7.67 6.78
C LEU A 80 2.65 -8.28 6.09
N ILE A 81 2.33 -7.81 4.90
CA ILE A 81 1.20 -8.34 4.13
C ILE A 81 1.66 -8.66 2.71
N MET A 82 1.32 -9.87 2.28
CA MET A 82 1.44 -10.30 0.89
C MET A 82 0.05 -10.21 0.26
N TYR A 83 -0.04 -9.55 -0.89
CA TYR A 83 -1.33 -9.32 -1.52
C TYR A 83 -1.21 -9.24 -3.03
N GLU A 84 -2.34 -9.28 -3.71
CA GLU A 84 -2.45 -9.05 -5.14
C GLU A 84 -3.56 -8.05 -5.41
N VAL A 85 -3.38 -7.26 -6.45
CA VAL A 85 -4.44 -6.43 -7.02
C VAL A 85 -4.46 -6.62 -8.53
N GLU A 86 -5.59 -6.32 -9.15
CA GLU A 86 -5.68 -6.25 -10.60
C GLU A 86 -5.53 -4.80 -11.03
N THR A 87 -4.83 -4.58 -12.14
CA THR A 87 -4.69 -3.26 -12.74
C THR A 87 -5.29 -3.26 -14.14
N GLU A 88 -5.67 -2.08 -14.61
CA GLU A 88 -6.13 -1.89 -15.99
C GLU A 88 -5.83 -0.49 -16.47
N GLY A 89 -5.60 -0.36 -17.76
CA GLY A 89 -5.28 0.92 -18.37
C GLY A 89 -3.92 1.46 -17.94
N GLY A 90 -3.61 2.70 -18.35
CA GLY A 90 -2.40 3.39 -17.95
C GLY A 90 -1.11 2.69 -18.35
N PRO A 91 0.02 3.12 -17.80
CA PRO A 91 1.33 2.55 -18.15
C PRO A 91 1.50 1.08 -17.76
N ILE A 92 0.83 0.61 -16.70
CA ILE A 92 0.96 -0.77 -16.22
C ILE A 92 0.18 -1.74 -17.11
N GLY A 93 -0.99 -1.33 -17.61
CA GLY A 93 -1.87 -2.18 -18.39
C GLY A 93 -2.68 -3.15 -17.52
N SER A 94 -3.34 -4.11 -18.15
CA SER A 94 -4.22 -5.07 -17.47
C SER A 94 -3.40 -6.26 -16.97
N LYS A 95 -3.14 -6.32 -15.68
CA LYS A 95 -2.29 -7.35 -15.07
C LYS A 95 -2.73 -7.68 -13.65
N THR A 96 -2.37 -8.88 -13.19
CA THR A 96 -2.35 -9.20 -11.77
C THR A 96 -1.02 -8.72 -11.21
N PHE A 97 -1.07 -7.92 -10.15
CA PHE A 97 0.11 -7.27 -9.59
C PHE A 97 0.35 -7.77 -8.17
N PRO A 98 1.29 -8.72 -7.97
CA PRO A 98 1.61 -9.22 -6.64
C PRO A 98 2.60 -8.33 -5.91
N SER A 99 2.45 -8.21 -4.60
CA SER A 99 3.34 -7.40 -3.76
C SER A 99 3.50 -8.01 -2.38
N ALA A 100 4.63 -7.72 -1.75
CA ALA A 100 4.83 -7.94 -0.33
C ALA A 100 5.31 -6.63 0.27
N GLN A 101 4.66 -6.20 1.34
CA GLN A 101 4.91 -4.89 1.93
C GLN A 101 4.99 -4.96 3.44
N THR A 102 5.81 -4.07 4.02
CA THR A 102 5.83 -3.87 5.47
C THR A 102 5.34 -2.47 5.83
N TRP A 103 4.76 -2.37 7.01
CA TRP A 103 4.32 -1.11 7.61
C TRP A 103 4.85 -1.03 9.02
N LEU A 104 5.35 0.14 9.41
CA LEU A 104 5.70 0.47 10.78
C LEU A 104 4.82 1.63 11.22
N LEU A 105 4.15 1.47 12.36
CA LEU A 105 3.34 2.53 12.94
C LEU A 105 4.16 3.37 13.91
N ASP A 106 3.84 4.65 14.01
CA ASP A 106 4.40 5.50 15.05
C ASP A 106 3.66 5.30 16.37
N GLU A 107 4.06 6.03 17.41
CA GLU A 107 3.46 5.90 18.72
C GLU A 107 1.99 6.29 18.78
N SER A 108 1.53 7.14 17.84
CA SER A 108 0.12 7.53 17.75
C SER A 108 -0.73 6.54 16.99
N GLY A 109 -0.12 5.52 16.38
CA GLY A 109 -0.83 4.51 15.60
C GLY A 109 -1.00 4.88 14.14
N LYS A 110 -0.25 5.86 13.63
CA LYS A 110 -0.25 6.23 12.22
C LYS A 110 0.87 5.52 11.47
N ILE A 111 0.69 5.32 10.18
CA ILE A 111 1.72 4.69 9.34
C ILE A 111 2.88 5.66 9.16
N GLN A 112 4.05 5.27 9.66
CA GLN A 112 5.26 6.07 9.59
C GLN A 112 6.20 5.59 8.49
N VAL A 113 6.32 4.29 8.27
CA VAL A 113 7.19 3.74 7.23
C VAL A 113 6.47 2.62 6.49
N GLU A 114 6.49 2.70 5.17
CA GLU A 114 6.04 1.61 4.29
C GLU A 114 7.20 1.18 3.40
N ARG A 115 7.35 -0.12 3.20
CA ARG A 115 8.35 -0.68 2.28
C ARG A 115 7.76 -1.78 1.44
N ILE A 116 8.06 -1.77 0.16
CA ILE A 116 7.84 -2.92 -0.69
C ILE A 116 9.09 -3.79 -0.58
N ILE A 117 8.94 -4.97 0.03
CA ILE A 117 10.05 -5.90 0.24
C ILE A 117 10.31 -6.72 -1.00
N SER A 118 9.24 -7.21 -1.59
CA SER A 118 9.31 -8.03 -2.78
C SER A 118 8.34 -7.46 -3.80
N TYR A 119 8.84 -7.27 -5.00
CA TYR A 119 8.06 -6.68 -6.07
C TYR A 119 8.36 -7.46 -7.34
N VAL A 120 7.33 -8.11 -7.86
CA VAL A 120 7.45 -8.89 -9.09
C VAL A 120 6.71 -8.17 -10.20
N THR A 121 7.45 -7.72 -11.21
CA THR A 121 6.81 -7.14 -12.38
C THR A 121 6.00 -8.22 -13.09
N PRO A 122 4.69 -8.02 -13.31
CA PRO A 122 3.89 -9.01 -14.02
C PRO A 122 4.45 -9.27 -15.41
N ARG A 123 4.49 -10.54 -15.78
CA ARG A 123 4.95 -10.91 -17.10
C ARG A 123 3.89 -10.63 -18.14
N ALA A 124 4.31 -10.19 -19.31
CA ALA A 124 3.43 -10.05 -20.45
C ALA A 124 3.05 -11.45 -20.96
N GLY A 125 1.78 -11.67 -21.14
CA GLY A 125 1.22 -12.89 -21.74
C GLY A 125 1.25 -14.11 -20.90
#